data_1378f42f13f7fadd7e81ef962cc30df8
#
_entry.id   1378f42f13f7fadd7e81ef962cc30df8
#
_cell.length_a   1.000
_cell.length_b   1.000
_cell.length_c   1.000
_cell.angle_alpha   90.00
_cell.angle_beta   90.00
_cell.angle_gamma   90.00
#
_symmetry.space_group_name_H-M   'P 1'
#
loop_
_entity.id
_entity.type
_entity.pdbx_description
1 polymer ?
#
loop_
_entity_poly.entity_id
_entity_poly.type
_entity_poly.pdbx_seq_one_letter_code
_entity_poly.pdbx_strand_id
1 'polypeptide(L)'
;MPNHAPSPHYPRVLLVVNARTNDDRPAISVKAALERAYAQVHTVTERAEAEQWIRHWDPEVLVLLGWSVVNGDWLQRLQPAPHQGSLSFLVVGDGAPEDHERMDAVAALEAGAQAYIPSSMGPEPLTAQVRNMLRNCERMRPIRMGEMETLCIDLVSRRVWILGQEMHLPRQLFYLLHYFAIHPDEVVSSHQIAYILSEGKGAYLAPNTQVVKIHRLRKILESAGAKGWLDTVPGFGYRFTPLIDPKNVTKKSPH
;
A
#
# COMPACT_ATOMS: atom_id res chain seq x y z
N MET A 1 -1.81 -21.22 -18.68
CA MET A 1 -1.36 -19.90 -18.16
C MET A 1 -2.09 -19.71 -16.84
N PRO A 2 -1.43 -19.73 -15.67
CA PRO A 2 -2.12 -19.40 -14.43
C PRO A 2 -2.50 -17.93 -14.48
N ASN A 3 -3.81 -17.67 -14.44
CA ASN A 3 -4.40 -16.35 -14.32
C ASN A 3 -4.00 -15.82 -12.93
N HIS A 4 -2.95 -15.03 -12.84
CA HIS A 4 -2.58 -14.35 -11.61
C HIS A 4 -3.67 -13.28 -11.37
N ALA A 5 -4.65 -13.65 -10.52
CA ALA A 5 -5.52 -12.66 -9.93
C ALA A 5 -4.62 -11.61 -9.23
N PRO A 6 -4.80 -10.33 -9.51
CA PRO A 6 -4.00 -9.30 -8.86
C PRO A 6 -4.17 -9.43 -7.35
N SER A 7 -3.04 -9.56 -6.67
CA SER A 7 -2.99 -9.59 -5.21
C SER A 7 -3.59 -8.31 -4.63
N PRO A 8 -4.25 -8.35 -3.47
CA PRO A 8 -4.67 -7.13 -2.80
C PRO A 8 -3.48 -6.19 -2.71
N HIS A 9 -3.65 -4.96 -3.15
CA HIS A 9 -2.55 -4.04 -3.35
C HIS A 9 -2.12 -3.43 -2.01
N TYR A 10 -1.26 -4.14 -1.31
CA TYR A 10 -0.57 -3.59 -0.13
C TYR A 10 0.55 -2.67 -0.62
N PRO A 11 0.74 -1.49 0.00
CA PRO A 11 1.89 -0.66 -0.29
C PRO A 11 3.19 -1.46 -0.17
N ARG A 12 3.99 -1.48 -1.22
CA ARG A 12 5.26 -2.23 -1.28
C ARG A 12 6.42 -1.28 -1.13
N VAL A 13 7.22 -1.50 -0.11
CA VAL A 13 8.40 -0.70 0.19
C VAL A 13 9.63 -1.59 0.14
N LEU A 14 10.55 -1.28 -0.74
CA LEU A 14 11.85 -1.95 -0.81
C LEU A 14 12.86 -1.17 0.03
N LEU A 15 13.42 -1.82 1.04
CA LEU A 15 14.43 -1.27 1.92
C LEU A 15 15.79 -1.82 1.50
N VAL A 16 16.67 -0.94 1.05
CA VAL A 16 18.04 -1.30 0.69
C VAL A 16 18.98 -0.79 1.78
N VAL A 17 19.67 -1.69 2.43
CA VAL A 17 20.58 -1.38 3.53
C VAL A 17 22.02 -1.46 3.00
N ASN A 18 22.79 -0.38 3.15
CA ASN A 18 24.19 -0.40 2.79
C ASN A 18 24.96 -1.33 3.75
N ALA A 19 25.59 -2.36 3.22
CA ALA A 19 26.37 -3.34 3.99
C ALA A 19 27.55 -2.75 4.79
N ARG A 20 27.89 -1.47 4.58
CA ARG A 20 28.92 -0.77 5.36
C ARG A 20 28.44 -0.29 6.73
N THR A 21 27.15 -0.26 6.99
CA THR A 21 26.62 0.06 8.32
C THR A 21 26.70 -1.21 9.17
N ASN A 22 27.67 -1.26 10.09
CA ASN A 22 27.85 -2.38 11.03
C ASN A 22 26.69 -2.53 12.05
N ASP A 23 25.62 -1.78 11.90
CA ASP A 23 24.48 -1.76 12.83
C ASP A 23 23.17 -1.99 12.06
N ASP A 24 22.62 -3.18 12.19
CA ASP A 24 21.32 -3.54 11.58
C ASP A 24 20.12 -2.98 12.34
N ARG A 25 20.31 -2.39 13.54
CA ARG A 25 19.23 -1.87 14.38
C ARG A 25 18.38 -0.81 13.72
N PRO A 26 18.94 0.17 12.98
CA PRO A 26 18.12 1.15 12.26
C PRO A 26 17.22 0.50 11.21
N ALA A 27 17.75 -0.46 10.46
CA ALA A 27 17.00 -1.19 9.44
C ALA A 27 15.84 -1.99 10.03
N ILE A 28 16.08 -2.70 11.13
CA ILE A 28 15.05 -3.47 11.87
C ILE A 28 13.97 -2.54 12.40
N SER A 29 14.35 -1.40 13.01
CA SER A 29 13.40 -0.42 13.55
C SER A 29 12.53 0.20 12.45
N VAL A 30 13.15 0.57 11.33
CA VAL A 30 12.46 1.13 10.16
C VAL A 30 11.50 0.11 9.56
N LYS A 31 11.97 -1.12 9.32
CA LYS A 31 11.12 -2.20 8.83
C LYS A 31 9.91 -2.42 9.72
N ALA A 32 10.12 -2.57 11.03
CA ALA A 32 9.03 -2.77 11.98
C ALA A 32 8.06 -1.58 12.03
N ALA A 33 8.53 -0.34 11.85
CA ALA A 33 7.68 0.85 11.80
C ALA A 33 6.84 0.88 10.52
N LEU A 34 7.42 0.55 9.37
CA LEU A 34 6.72 0.47 8.09
C LEU A 34 5.72 -0.69 8.04
N GLU A 35 6.08 -1.86 8.59
CA GLU A 35 5.16 -3.00 8.70
C GLU A 35 3.98 -2.72 9.63
N ARG A 36 4.21 -1.99 10.72
CA ARG A 36 3.13 -1.46 11.56
C ARG A 36 2.24 -0.47 10.82
N ALA A 37 2.80 0.27 9.87
CA ALA A 37 2.05 1.12 8.94
C ALA A 37 1.43 0.34 7.76
N TYR A 38 1.50 -1.01 7.80
CA TYR A 38 0.89 -1.96 6.86
C TYR A 38 1.46 -1.91 5.43
N ALA A 39 2.69 -1.48 5.28
CA ALA A 39 3.43 -1.74 4.06
C ALA A 39 3.94 -3.19 4.05
N GLN A 40 4.00 -3.80 2.87
CA GLN A 40 4.86 -4.96 2.66
C GLN A 40 6.28 -4.44 2.52
N VAL A 41 7.17 -4.87 3.40
CA VAL A 41 8.55 -4.41 3.39
C VAL A 41 9.48 -5.57 3.04
N HIS A 42 10.23 -5.41 1.96
CA HIS A 42 11.33 -6.29 1.62
C HIS A 42 12.64 -5.59 1.94
N THR A 43 13.61 -6.32 2.49
CA THR A 43 14.92 -5.76 2.86
C THR A 43 15.99 -6.51 2.11
N VAL A 44 16.87 -5.78 1.43
CA VAL A 44 17.99 -6.29 0.68
C VAL A 44 19.26 -5.52 1.04
N THR A 45 20.42 -6.13 0.87
CA THR A 45 21.72 -5.49 1.14
C THR A 45 22.55 -5.29 -0.12
N GLU A 46 22.22 -6.01 -1.18
CA GLU A 46 22.96 -5.95 -2.44
C GLU A 46 22.18 -5.22 -3.54
N ARG A 47 22.90 -4.41 -4.33
CA ARG A 47 22.31 -3.64 -5.43
C ARG A 47 21.68 -4.52 -6.51
N ALA A 48 22.38 -5.59 -6.88
CA ALA A 48 21.89 -6.51 -7.90
C ALA A 48 20.57 -7.17 -7.49
N GLU A 49 20.45 -7.52 -6.22
CA GLU A 49 19.23 -8.05 -5.64
C GLU A 49 18.12 -6.98 -5.64
N ALA A 50 18.44 -5.75 -5.24
CA ALA A 50 17.49 -4.63 -5.28
C ALA A 50 16.91 -4.41 -6.68
N GLU A 51 17.76 -4.44 -7.72
CA GLU A 51 17.31 -4.31 -9.12
C GLU A 51 16.40 -5.45 -9.56
N GLN A 52 16.64 -6.68 -9.10
CA GLN A 52 15.72 -7.79 -9.36
C GLN A 52 14.38 -7.58 -8.69
N TRP A 53 14.36 -7.16 -7.42
CA TRP A 53 13.13 -6.85 -6.69
C TRP A 53 12.35 -5.70 -7.33
N ILE A 54 13.03 -4.63 -7.78
CA ILE A 54 12.39 -3.52 -8.48
C ILE A 54 11.70 -4.01 -9.75
N ARG A 55 12.34 -4.86 -10.55
CA ARG A 55 11.77 -5.37 -11.81
C ARG A 55 10.60 -6.33 -11.62
N HIS A 56 10.64 -7.19 -10.59
CA HIS A 56 9.67 -8.28 -10.46
C HIS A 56 8.59 -8.00 -9.42
N TRP A 57 8.92 -7.24 -8.41
CA TRP A 57 8.00 -6.94 -7.32
C TRP A 57 7.35 -5.55 -7.44
N ASP A 58 7.97 -4.68 -8.23
CA ASP A 58 7.45 -3.36 -8.60
C ASP A 58 7.01 -2.54 -7.37
N PRO A 59 7.95 -2.19 -6.46
CA PRO A 59 7.64 -1.43 -5.25
C PRO A 59 7.22 0.00 -5.58
N GLU A 60 6.39 0.60 -4.73
CA GLU A 60 5.99 2.00 -4.84
C GLU A 60 7.05 2.95 -4.28
N VAL A 61 7.76 2.51 -3.23
CA VAL A 61 8.80 3.31 -2.57
C VAL A 61 10.06 2.48 -2.37
N LEU A 62 11.19 3.06 -2.73
CA LEU A 62 12.52 2.57 -2.43
C LEU A 62 13.12 3.44 -1.31
N VAL A 63 13.53 2.81 -0.22
CA VAL A 63 14.23 3.46 0.89
C VAL A 63 15.66 2.97 0.92
N LEU A 64 16.61 3.90 0.81
CA LEU A 64 18.04 3.62 0.86
C LEU A 64 18.58 4.02 2.23
N LEU A 65 19.05 3.07 3.02
CA LEU A 65 19.66 3.31 4.32
C LEU A 65 21.19 3.27 4.24
N GLY A 66 21.82 4.24 4.91
CA GLY A 66 23.28 4.34 4.95
C GLY A 66 23.86 4.80 3.60
N TRP A 67 23.22 5.79 3.02
CA TRP A 67 23.63 6.35 1.72
C TRP A 67 24.81 7.29 1.85
N SER A 68 25.72 7.25 0.84
CA SER A 68 26.74 8.28 0.62
C SER A 68 26.83 8.64 -0.87
N VAL A 69 27.38 9.80 -1.18
CA VAL A 69 27.55 10.37 -2.54
C VAL A 69 28.14 9.38 -3.55
N VAL A 70 28.99 8.46 -3.10
CA VAL A 70 29.64 7.41 -3.94
C VAL A 70 28.63 6.54 -4.69
N ASN A 71 27.35 6.61 -4.33
CA ASN A 71 26.28 5.77 -4.88
C ASN A 71 25.37 6.50 -5.89
N GLY A 72 25.66 7.78 -6.25
CA GLY A 72 24.79 8.62 -7.10
C GLY A 72 24.46 8.03 -8.46
N ASP A 73 25.45 7.42 -9.13
CA ASP A 73 25.27 6.81 -10.45
C ASP A 73 24.25 5.68 -10.47
N TRP A 74 24.10 4.97 -9.35
CA TRP A 74 23.15 3.87 -9.28
C TRP A 74 21.71 4.38 -9.23
N LEU A 75 21.41 5.43 -8.47
CA LEU A 75 20.09 6.05 -8.43
C LEU A 75 19.66 6.58 -9.79
N GLN A 76 20.54 7.25 -10.51
CA GLN A 76 20.25 7.75 -11.85
C GLN A 76 19.87 6.62 -12.82
N ARG A 77 20.50 5.45 -12.67
CA ARG A 77 20.20 4.25 -13.48
C ARG A 77 18.89 3.55 -13.09
N LEU A 78 18.43 3.75 -11.85
CA LEU A 78 17.17 3.16 -11.36
C LEU A 78 15.94 3.98 -11.77
N GLN A 79 16.10 5.13 -12.41
CA GLN A 79 14.95 5.88 -12.92
C GLN A 79 14.14 4.99 -13.86
N PRO A 80 12.85 4.76 -13.57
CA PRO A 80 12.03 3.86 -14.37
C PRO A 80 11.93 4.36 -15.80
N ALA A 81 11.87 3.42 -16.73
CA ALA A 81 11.48 3.73 -18.10
C ALA A 81 10.11 4.46 -18.08
N PRO A 82 9.85 5.39 -19.01
CA PRO A 82 8.67 6.28 -19.01
C PRO A 82 7.30 5.61 -18.91
N HIS A 83 7.23 4.29 -18.92
CA HIS A 83 6.00 3.49 -18.92
C HIS A 83 5.81 2.60 -17.68
N GLN A 84 6.77 2.58 -16.76
CA GLN A 84 6.63 1.92 -15.45
C GLN A 84 6.28 3.00 -14.43
N GLY A 85 5.27 2.75 -13.60
CA GLY A 85 4.79 3.71 -12.59
C GLY A 85 5.96 4.30 -11.79
N SER A 86 5.87 5.57 -11.43
CA SER A 86 6.98 6.32 -10.80
C SER A 86 7.39 5.68 -9.48
N LEU A 87 8.52 4.98 -9.49
CA LEU A 87 9.17 4.54 -8.26
C LEU A 87 9.66 5.78 -7.50
N SER A 88 9.23 5.93 -6.27
CA SER A 88 9.64 7.03 -5.40
C SER A 88 10.85 6.64 -4.56
N PHE A 89 11.84 7.53 -4.46
CA PHE A 89 13.08 7.27 -3.72
C PHE A 89 13.16 8.11 -2.46
N LEU A 90 13.53 7.47 -1.37
CA LEU A 90 13.87 8.12 -0.10
C LEU A 90 15.26 7.68 0.31
N VAL A 91 16.09 8.64 0.66
CA VAL A 91 17.47 8.40 1.08
C VAL A 91 17.64 8.74 2.55
N VAL A 92 18.30 7.88 3.29
CA VAL A 92 18.72 8.11 4.67
C VAL A 92 20.24 8.11 4.72
N GLY A 93 20.82 9.16 5.28
CA GLY A 93 22.26 9.34 5.41
C GLY A 93 22.93 8.21 6.22
N ASP A 94 24.24 8.12 6.12
CA ASP A 94 25.05 7.14 6.83
C ASP A 94 25.57 7.62 8.21
N GLY A 95 25.20 8.85 8.60
CA GLY A 95 25.67 9.47 9.86
C GLY A 95 27.03 10.15 9.74
N ALA A 96 27.41 10.51 8.53
CA ALA A 96 28.60 11.32 8.29
C ALA A 96 28.55 12.69 9.00
N PRO A 97 29.69 13.38 9.21
CA PRO A 97 29.72 14.74 9.74
C PRO A 97 28.83 15.71 8.93
N GLU A 98 28.28 16.75 9.58
CA GLU A 98 27.28 17.67 8.99
C GLU A 98 27.63 18.20 7.59
N ASP A 99 28.89 18.52 7.33
CA ASP A 99 29.32 19.05 6.04
C ASP A 99 29.22 18.00 4.91
N HIS A 100 29.53 16.75 5.21
CA HIS A 100 29.38 15.65 4.27
C HIS A 100 27.89 15.28 4.11
N GLU A 101 27.12 15.32 5.17
CA GLU A 101 25.68 15.04 5.15
C GLU A 101 24.92 16.05 4.29
N ARG A 102 25.33 17.34 4.30
CA ARG A 102 24.77 18.35 3.38
C ARG A 102 25.07 18.04 1.93
N MET A 103 26.32 17.62 1.61
CA MET A 103 26.70 17.25 0.26
C MET A 103 25.95 15.99 -0.20
N ASP A 104 25.78 15.04 0.69
CA ASP A 104 25.03 13.80 0.42
C ASP A 104 23.56 14.10 0.17
N ALA A 105 22.96 15.02 0.92
CA ALA A 105 21.57 15.43 0.73
C ALA A 105 21.37 16.10 -0.64
N VAL A 106 22.25 17.02 -1.03
CA VAL A 106 22.17 17.66 -2.35
C VAL A 106 22.32 16.63 -3.46
N ALA A 107 23.35 15.77 -3.38
CA ALA A 107 23.59 14.75 -4.39
C ALA A 107 22.46 13.73 -4.50
N ALA A 108 21.83 13.33 -3.39
CA ALA A 108 20.69 12.44 -3.40
C ALA A 108 19.47 13.08 -4.10
N LEU A 109 19.19 14.35 -3.81
CA LEU A 109 18.08 15.07 -4.43
C LEU A 109 18.31 15.31 -5.92
N GLU A 110 19.53 15.70 -6.32
CA GLU A 110 19.92 15.84 -7.72
C GLU A 110 19.87 14.51 -8.49
N ALA A 111 20.13 13.40 -7.80
CA ALA A 111 19.97 12.06 -8.37
C ALA A 111 18.50 11.61 -8.47
N GLY A 112 17.53 12.44 -8.05
CA GLY A 112 16.10 12.19 -8.18
C GLY A 112 15.40 11.67 -6.93
N ALA A 113 16.05 11.68 -5.76
CA ALA A 113 15.39 11.36 -4.50
C ALA A 113 14.32 12.41 -4.19
N GLN A 114 13.14 11.98 -3.72
CA GLN A 114 12.07 12.87 -3.28
C GLN A 114 12.31 13.42 -1.87
N ALA A 115 13.15 12.77 -1.09
CA ALA A 115 13.57 13.29 0.20
C ALA A 115 14.89 12.65 0.65
N TYR A 116 15.60 13.41 1.48
CA TYR A 116 16.76 12.96 2.24
C TYR A 116 16.48 13.16 3.74
N ILE A 117 16.79 12.15 4.54
CA ILE A 117 16.63 12.19 6.00
C ILE A 117 17.98 11.86 6.65
N PRO A 118 18.47 12.77 7.53
CA PRO A 118 19.63 12.47 8.35
C PRO A 118 19.42 11.21 9.21
N SER A 119 20.43 10.37 9.32
CA SER A 119 20.34 9.14 10.13
C SER A 119 20.07 9.41 11.62
N SER A 120 20.42 10.60 12.09
CA SER A 120 20.20 11.06 13.47
C SER A 120 18.73 11.27 13.84
N MET A 121 17.83 11.39 12.84
CA MET A 121 16.40 11.70 13.09
C MET A 121 15.54 10.53 13.58
N GLY A 122 16.04 9.31 13.56
CA GLY A 122 15.27 8.14 13.98
C GLY A 122 14.21 7.68 12.96
N PRO A 123 13.40 6.65 13.28
CA PRO A 123 12.48 6.02 12.33
C PRO A 123 11.14 6.75 12.13
N GLU A 124 10.73 7.64 13.03
CA GLU A 124 9.43 8.30 12.97
C GLU A 124 9.29 9.27 11.79
N PRO A 125 10.25 10.21 11.54
CA PRO A 125 10.22 11.08 10.39
C PRO A 125 10.29 10.30 9.07
N LEU A 126 11.10 9.24 9.02
CA LEU A 126 11.19 8.35 7.87
C LEU A 126 9.83 7.71 7.56
N THR A 127 9.17 7.14 8.57
CA THR A 127 7.86 6.51 8.40
C THR A 127 6.80 7.51 7.94
N ALA A 128 6.84 8.73 8.46
CA ALA A 128 5.95 9.81 8.04
C ALA A 128 6.18 10.19 6.56
N GLN A 129 7.45 10.30 6.15
CA GLN A 129 7.81 10.64 4.79
C GLN A 129 7.44 9.54 3.78
N VAL A 130 7.71 8.27 4.10
CA VAL A 130 7.26 7.14 3.27
C VAL A 130 5.75 7.14 3.11
N ARG A 131 5.01 7.41 4.18
CA ARG A 131 3.55 7.51 4.13
C ARG A 131 3.07 8.65 3.23
N ASN A 132 3.77 9.80 3.27
CA ASN A 132 3.48 10.92 2.38
C ASN A 132 3.77 10.58 0.90
N MET A 133 4.88 9.90 0.63
CA MET A 133 5.24 9.45 -0.72
C MET A 133 4.21 8.46 -1.27
N LEU A 134 3.76 7.50 -0.46
CA LEU A 134 2.70 6.56 -0.84
C LEU A 134 1.38 7.25 -1.18
N ARG A 135 1.02 8.33 -0.48
CA ARG A 135 -0.18 9.13 -0.80
C ARG A 135 -0.12 9.79 -2.18
N ASN A 136 1.08 10.15 -2.61
CA ASN A 136 1.32 10.78 -3.91
C ASN A 136 1.48 9.76 -5.04
N CYS A 137 1.63 8.48 -4.73
CA CYS A 137 1.71 7.43 -5.72
C CYS A 137 0.33 7.20 -6.36
N GLU A 138 0.28 7.14 -7.69
CA GLU A 138 -0.99 6.95 -8.42
C GLU A 138 -1.72 5.67 -8.02
N ARG A 139 -0.97 4.58 -7.77
CA ARG A 139 -1.52 3.28 -7.34
C ARG A 139 -2.12 3.32 -5.94
N MET A 140 -1.71 4.30 -5.12
CA MET A 140 -2.18 4.48 -3.75
C MET A 140 -3.23 5.58 -3.61
N ARG A 141 -3.64 6.19 -4.71
CA ARG A 141 -4.72 7.19 -4.67
C ARG A 141 -5.98 6.57 -4.10
N PRO A 142 -6.74 7.33 -3.30
CA PRO A 142 -8.01 6.86 -2.80
C PRO A 142 -8.92 6.42 -3.93
N ILE A 143 -9.52 5.23 -3.80
CA ILE A 143 -10.57 4.78 -4.70
C ILE A 143 -11.80 5.60 -4.40
N ARG A 144 -12.37 6.23 -5.44
CA ARG A 144 -13.61 7.00 -5.35
C ARG A 144 -14.58 6.47 -6.38
N MET A 145 -15.75 6.07 -5.94
CA MET A 145 -16.78 5.48 -6.78
C MET A 145 -18.08 6.30 -6.69
N GLY A 146 -18.74 6.42 -7.84
CA GLY A 146 -19.99 7.18 -7.97
C GLY A 146 -19.79 8.68 -8.09
N GLU A 147 -20.76 9.38 -8.72
CA GLU A 147 -20.70 10.83 -8.96
C GLU A 147 -20.64 11.65 -7.67
N MET A 148 -21.17 11.12 -6.56
CA MET A 148 -21.18 11.76 -5.23
C MET A 148 -20.20 11.09 -4.25
N GLU A 149 -19.17 10.43 -4.74
CA GLU A 149 -18.20 9.69 -3.91
C GLU A 149 -18.89 8.74 -2.93
N THR A 150 -19.82 7.93 -3.43
CA THR A 150 -20.60 6.99 -2.61
C THR A 150 -19.74 5.99 -1.85
N LEU A 151 -18.57 5.66 -2.38
CA LEU A 151 -17.52 4.89 -1.74
C LEU A 151 -16.19 5.59 -1.93
N CYS A 152 -15.47 5.84 -0.83
CA CYS A 152 -14.09 6.30 -0.85
C CYS A 152 -13.24 5.39 0.04
N ILE A 153 -12.14 4.86 -0.50
CA ILE A 153 -11.20 4.00 0.22
C ILE A 153 -9.81 4.59 0.09
N ASP A 154 -9.24 5.01 1.20
CA ASP A 154 -7.85 5.47 1.29
C ASP A 154 -6.97 4.37 1.87
N LEU A 155 -6.13 3.77 1.03
CA LEU A 155 -5.21 2.70 1.42
C LEU A 155 -4.14 3.15 2.41
N VAL A 156 -3.68 4.40 2.28
CA VAL A 156 -2.57 4.92 3.09
C VAL A 156 -3.02 5.24 4.50
N SER A 157 -4.16 5.94 4.64
CA SER A 157 -4.75 6.24 5.94
C SER A 157 -5.61 5.10 6.49
N ARG A 158 -5.96 4.12 5.64
CA ARG A 158 -6.87 3.01 5.91
C ARG A 158 -8.23 3.45 6.40
N ARG A 159 -8.72 4.51 5.79
CA ARG A 159 -10.06 5.02 6.03
C ARG A 159 -10.99 4.63 4.90
N VAL A 160 -12.23 4.40 5.26
CA VAL A 160 -13.31 4.08 4.33
C VAL A 160 -14.48 5.00 4.63
N TRP A 161 -15.02 5.62 3.60
CA TRP A 161 -16.28 6.36 3.68
C TRP A 161 -17.28 5.68 2.76
N ILE A 162 -18.45 5.40 3.30
CA ILE A 162 -19.58 4.79 2.58
C ILE A 162 -20.74 5.75 2.70
N LEU A 163 -21.26 6.24 1.58
CA LEU A 163 -22.33 7.24 1.53
C LEU A 163 -22.05 8.45 2.45
N GLY A 164 -20.80 8.93 2.47
CA GLY A 164 -20.34 10.05 3.27
C GLY A 164 -20.09 9.73 4.75
N GLN A 165 -20.36 8.53 5.22
CA GLN A 165 -20.12 8.10 6.60
C GLN A 165 -18.79 7.37 6.72
N GLU A 166 -17.92 7.82 7.64
CA GLU A 166 -16.66 7.10 7.93
C GLU A 166 -16.94 5.79 8.66
N MET A 167 -16.40 4.70 8.13
CA MET A 167 -16.60 3.34 8.63
C MET A 167 -15.28 2.74 9.10
N HIS A 168 -15.29 2.15 10.29
CA HIS A 168 -14.13 1.42 10.82
C HIS A 168 -14.21 -0.06 10.47
N LEU A 169 -13.33 -0.51 9.60
CA LEU A 169 -13.26 -1.91 9.18
C LEU A 169 -12.05 -2.60 9.82
N PRO A 170 -12.22 -3.83 10.33
CA PRO A 170 -11.10 -4.69 10.64
C PRO A 170 -10.22 -4.90 9.42
N ARG A 171 -8.90 -5.03 9.63
CA ARG A 171 -7.88 -5.11 8.58
C ARG A 171 -8.26 -6.01 7.39
N GLN A 172 -8.64 -7.26 7.67
CA GLN A 172 -9.00 -8.21 6.61
C GLN A 172 -10.23 -7.78 5.81
N LEU A 173 -11.23 -7.16 6.45
CA LEU A 173 -12.42 -6.67 5.77
C LEU A 173 -12.13 -5.40 4.96
N PHE A 174 -11.21 -4.55 5.43
CA PHE A 174 -10.73 -3.40 4.69
C PHE A 174 -10.13 -3.81 3.35
N TYR A 175 -9.18 -4.76 3.35
CA TYR A 175 -8.55 -5.23 2.12
C TYR A 175 -9.50 -6.02 1.23
N LEU A 176 -10.44 -6.74 1.82
CA LEU A 176 -11.47 -7.43 1.06
C LEU A 176 -12.40 -6.44 0.34
N LEU A 177 -12.84 -5.39 1.03
CA LEU A 177 -13.64 -4.32 0.41
C LEU A 177 -12.84 -3.57 -0.66
N HIS A 178 -11.57 -3.25 -0.40
CA HIS A 178 -10.68 -2.65 -1.38
C HIS A 178 -10.58 -3.50 -2.65
N TYR A 179 -10.36 -4.81 -2.49
CA TYR A 179 -10.29 -5.73 -3.64
C TYR A 179 -11.56 -5.72 -4.46
N PHE A 180 -12.72 -5.78 -3.81
CA PHE A 180 -14.00 -5.67 -4.50
C PHE A 180 -14.16 -4.32 -5.21
N ALA A 181 -13.70 -3.23 -4.61
CA ALA A 181 -13.82 -1.89 -5.18
C ALA A 181 -12.95 -1.68 -6.44
N ILE A 182 -11.80 -2.35 -6.55
CA ILE A 182 -10.99 -2.30 -7.78
C ILE A 182 -11.46 -3.29 -8.86
N HIS A 183 -12.40 -4.18 -8.52
CA HIS A 183 -13.03 -5.15 -9.42
C HIS A 183 -14.56 -5.03 -9.37
N PRO A 184 -15.13 -3.84 -9.66
CA PRO A 184 -16.58 -3.64 -9.62
C PRO A 184 -17.24 -4.50 -10.69
N ASP A 185 -18.42 -5.04 -10.37
CA ASP A 185 -19.25 -5.88 -11.24
C ASP A 185 -18.62 -7.23 -11.65
N GLU A 186 -17.39 -7.48 -11.29
CA GLU A 186 -16.73 -8.77 -11.50
C GLU A 186 -17.10 -9.80 -10.43
N VAL A 187 -17.10 -11.07 -10.81
CA VAL A 187 -17.30 -12.17 -9.86
C VAL A 187 -15.98 -12.58 -9.23
N VAL A 188 -15.84 -12.31 -7.95
CA VAL A 188 -14.68 -12.73 -7.15
C VAL A 188 -14.93 -14.12 -6.57
N SER A 189 -14.12 -15.09 -6.96
CA SER A 189 -14.26 -16.47 -6.53
C SER A 189 -13.90 -16.68 -5.05
N SER A 190 -14.42 -17.76 -4.47
CA SER A 190 -14.06 -18.15 -3.09
C SER A 190 -12.55 -18.35 -2.91
N HIS A 191 -11.86 -18.84 -3.93
CA HIS A 191 -10.41 -19.03 -3.88
C HIS A 191 -9.67 -17.69 -3.81
N GLN A 192 -10.07 -16.68 -4.60
CA GLN A 192 -9.50 -15.34 -4.54
C GLN A 192 -9.74 -14.68 -3.17
N ILE A 193 -10.95 -14.83 -2.62
CA ILE A 193 -11.27 -14.34 -1.28
C ILE A 193 -10.39 -15.00 -0.22
N ALA A 194 -10.19 -16.32 -0.29
CA ALA A 194 -9.31 -17.04 0.61
C ALA A 194 -7.87 -16.50 0.55
N TYR A 195 -7.38 -16.27 -0.65
CA TYR A 195 -6.05 -15.72 -0.87
C TYR A 195 -5.89 -14.31 -0.25
N ILE A 196 -6.88 -13.43 -0.45
CA ILE A 196 -6.91 -12.09 0.15
C ILE A 196 -6.90 -12.16 1.68
N LEU A 197 -7.76 -12.99 2.25
CA LEU A 197 -7.89 -13.15 3.70
C LEU A 197 -6.65 -13.77 4.34
N SER A 198 -5.87 -14.58 3.61
CA SER A 198 -4.58 -15.13 4.04
C SER A 198 -3.41 -14.17 3.83
N GLU A 199 -3.67 -12.94 3.41
CA GLU A 199 -2.65 -11.93 3.12
C GLU A 199 -1.62 -12.37 2.06
N GLY A 200 -2.05 -13.14 1.08
CA GLY A 200 -1.19 -13.66 0.01
C GLY A 200 -0.26 -14.79 0.43
N LYS A 201 -0.34 -15.26 1.69
CA LYS A 201 0.54 -16.31 2.20
C LYS A 201 0.11 -17.72 1.84
N GLY A 202 -1.01 -17.88 1.12
CA GLY A 202 -1.56 -19.19 0.78
C GLY A 202 -1.92 -20.08 1.98
N ALA A 203 -2.05 -19.46 3.17
CA ALA A 203 -2.35 -20.19 4.39
C ALA A 203 -3.74 -20.85 4.31
N TYR A 204 -3.84 -22.08 4.81
CA TYR A 204 -5.10 -22.78 4.91
C TYR A 204 -6.08 -21.98 5.79
N LEU A 205 -7.18 -21.54 5.21
CA LEU A 205 -8.28 -20.95 5.96
C LEU A 205 -9.25 -22.05 6.38
N ALA A 206 -9.70 -21.98 7.62
CA ALA A 206 -10.71 -22.91 8.12
C ALA A 206 -11.98 -22.86 7.23
N PRO A 207 -12.65 -23.98 6.99
CA PRO A 207 -13.92 -24.04 6.28
C PRO A 207 -14.88 -22.97 6.84
N ASN A 208 -15.62 -22.30 5.98
CA ASN A 208 -16.57 -21.23 6.32
C ASN A 208 -15.97 -19.87 6.76
N THR A 209 -14.65 -19.71 6.94
CA THR A 209 -14.06 -18.41 7.30
C THR A 209 -14.45 -17.33 6.30
N GLN A 210 -14.46 -17.63 5.02
CA GLN A 210 -14.84 -16.71 3.94
C GLN A 210 -16.29 -16.25 4.08
N VAL A 211 -17.21 -17.20 4.30
CA VAL A 211 -18.65 -16.94 4.44
C VAL A 211 -18.91 -16.00 5.62
N VAL A 212 -18.24 -16.25 6.75
CA VAL A 212 -18.33 -15.39 7.94
C VAL A 212 -17.80 -13.99 7.65
N LYS A 213 -16.67 -13.86 6.95
CA LYS A 213 -16.09 -12.55 6.61
C LYS A 213 -16.97 -11.78 5.62
N ILE A 214 -17.50 -12.43 4.61
CA ILE A 214 -18.45 -11.83 3.66
C ILE A 214 -19.74 -11.39 4.39
N HIS A 215 -20.28 -12.23 5.26
CA HIS A 215 -21.46 -11.85 6.03
C HIS A 215 -21.20 -10.62 6.91
N ARG A 216 -20.04 -10.58 7.57
CA ARG A 216 -19.64 -9.43 8.38
C ARG A 216 -19.46 -8.16 7.54
N LEU A 217 -18.84 -8.27 6.35
CA LEU A 217 -18.70 -7.16 5.43
C LEU A 217 -20.06 -6.63 4.97
N ARG A 218 -21.00 -7.51 4.61
CA ARG A 218 -22.38 -7.13 4.28
C ARG A 218 -23.06 -6.35 5.40
N LYS A 219 -22.94 -6.82 6.64
CA LYS A 219 -23.52 -6.09 7.79
C LYS A 219 -22.97 -4.68 7.95
N ILE A 220 -21.65 -4.50 7.72
CA ILE A 220 -21.03 -3.18 7.76
C ILE A 220 -21.58 -2.30 6.62
N LEU A 221 -21.64 -2.80 5.40
CA LEU A 221 -22.23 -2.10 4.26
C LEU A 221 -23.68 -1.72 4.52
N GLU A 222 -24.49 -2.65 5.02
CA GLU A 222 -25.89 -2.41 5.36
C GLU A 222 -26.06 -1.34 6.45
N SER A 223 -25.19 -1.34 7.48
CA SER A 223 -25.22 -0.33 8.54
C SER A 223 -24.90 1.08 8.04
N ALA A 224 -24.12 1.19 6.98
CA ALA A 224 -23.80 2.43 6.29
C ALA A 224 -24.84 2.82 5.22
N GLY A 225 -25.91 2.04 5.04
CA GLY A 225 -26.96 2.29 4.03
C GLY A 225 -26.67 1.66 2.66
N ALA A 226 -25.56 0.94 2.50
CA ALA A 226 -25.13 0.31 1.25
C ALA A 226 -25.64 -1.15 1.13
N LYS A 227 -26.89 -1.39 1.44
CA LYS A 227 -27.53 -2.70 1.31
C LYS A 227 -27.57 -3.14 -0.16
N GLY A 228 -27.21 -4.40 -0.42
CA GLY A 228 -27.24 -4.98 -1.77
C GLY A 228 -26.00 -4.67 -2.62
N TRP A 229 -24.99 -3.97 -2.09
CA TRP A 229 -23.75 -3.74 -2.84
C TRP A 229 -22.90 -5.01 -3.01
N LEU A 230 -23.06 -6.00 -2.15
CA LEU A 230 -22.29 -7.24 -2.19
C LEU A 230 -23.22 -8.44 -2.29
N ASP A 231 -23.36 -9.01 -3.48
CA ASP A 231 -24.24 -10.12 -3.76
C ASP A 231 -23.49 -11.47 -3.86
N THR A 232 -24.22 -12.55 -3.70
CA THR A 232 -23.73 -13.90 -3.98
C THR A 232 -24.10 -14.29 -5.40
N VAL A 233 -23.12 -14.78 -6.16
CA VAL A 233 -23.33 -15.40 -7.46
C VAL A 233 -23.26 -16.93 -7.25
N PRO A 234 -24.39 -17.65 -7.23
CA PRO A 234 -24.42 -19.06 -6.88
C PRO A 234 -23.48 -19.91 -7.73
N GLY A 235 -22.63 -20.71 -7.09
CA GLY A 235 -21.66 -21.57 -7.76
C GLY A 235 -20.35 -20.89 -8.21
N PHE A 236 -20.29 -19.55 -8.21
CA PHE A 236 -19.14 -18.81 -8.74
C PHE A 236 -18.41 -17.98 -7.67
N GLY A 237 -19.14 -17.31 -6.77
CA GLY A 237 -18.52 -16.47 -5.76
C GLY A 237 -19.39 -15.27 -5.37
N TYR A 238 -18.79 -14.08 -5.34
CA TYR A 238 -19.43 -12.85 -4.89
C TYR A 238 -19.15 -11.72 -5.88
N ARG A 239 -20.12 -10.80 -6.02
CA ARG A 239 -20.01 -9.63 -6.88
C ARG A 239 -20.28 -8.37 -6.06
N PHE A 240 -19.49 -7.35 -6.30
CA PHE A 240 -19.63 -6.06 -5.67
C PHE A 240 -20.09 -5.03 -6.71
N THR A 241 -21.30 -4.54 -6.51
CA THR A 241 -21.93 -3.54 -7.37
C THR A 241 -22.38 -2.39 -6.50
N PRO A 242 -21.59 -1.33 -6.35
CA PRO A 242 -21.99 -0.16 -5.59
C PRO A 242 -23.12 0.56 -6.33
N LEU A 243 -24.35 0.28 -5.94
CA LEU A 243 -25.53 0.88 -6.54
C LEU A 243 -25.62 2.34 -6.11
N ILE A 244 -25.64 3.23 -7.07
CA ILE A 244 -26.04 4.63 -6.89
C ILE A 244 -27.57 4.66 -6.93
N ASP A 245 -28.23 4.46 -5.79
CA ASP A 245 -29.66 4.72 -5.72
C ASP A 245 -29.87 6.20 -5.36
N PRO A 246 -30.27 7.04 -6.34
CA PRO A 246 -30.50 8.46 -6.09
C PRO A 246 -31.64 8.71 -5.08
N LYS A 247 -32.44 7.70 -4.74
CA LYS A 247 -33.55 7.81 -3.79
C LYS A 247 -33.12 7.69 -2.32
N ASN A 248 -31.94 7.15 -2.02
CA ASN A 248 -31.45 7.02 -0.64
C ASN A 248 -30.64 8.21 -0.13
N VAL A 249 -30.24 9.14 -1.00
CA VAL A 249 -29.44 10.32 -0.64
C VAL A 249 -30.26 11.40 0.09
N THR A 250 -31.60 11.37 0.00
CA THR A 250 -32.46 12.45 0.50
C THR A 250 -33.02 12.28 1.93
N LYS A 251 -32.57 11.26 2.69
CA LYS A 251 -33.19 10.98 4.02
C LYS A 251 -32.32 11.26 5.24
N LYS A 252 -31.23 12.01 5.18
CA LYS A 252 -30.56 12.52 6.39
C LYS A 252 -29.92 13.87 6.16
N SER A 253 -30.70 14.94 6.10
CA SER A 253 -30.22 16.26 6.55
C SER A 253 -30.41 16.28 8.07
N PRO A 254 -29.38 16.50 8.87
CA PRO A 254 -29.57 16.79 10.29
C PRO A 254 -30.02 18.21 10.44
N HIS A 255 -31.06 18.38 11.21
CA HIS A 255 -31.40 19.65 11.87
C HIS A 255 -30.38 19.97 12.95
#